data_e6cf9bda1c0ce032adf44a323392acea
#
_entry.id   e6cf9bda1c0ce032adf44a323392acea
#
_cell.length_a   1.000
_cell.length_b   1.000
_cell.length_c   1.000
_cell.angle_alpha   90.00
_cell.angle_beta   90.00
_cell.angle_gamma   90.00
#
_symmetry.space_group_name_H-M   'P 1'
#
loop_
_entity.id
_entity.type
_entity.pdbx_description
1 polymer ?
#
loop_
_entity_poly.entity_id
_entity_poly.type
_entity_poly.pdbx_seq_one_letter_code
_entity_poly.pdbx_strand_id
1 'polypeptide(L)'
;PVETDKDILTMALTRNYDGYNTGAIVDTDGMVYTAGYNAEGEIGDGTKQNTTTPTCISKVKLQATPSVINYQKAGDTGSKITCKTTAGFNLLYDKLEQTSCKFTSSNENVATVSEDGIVTATGTGKTYIKVYNQGTGAHAAVKVNVNGTQGKVYPKITAGGNFFAALKANGEIWTWGYNGYGQLGTTDKTSKLKPTKTNIYDSSDNTQKIYAIDVASGNNHTVVLKSDGTVWASGYNGYGQLGNGTTTNSNEFVQVKDSTGKGYLTDIIEIAANNCMTYALKSDGTVYSW
;
A
#
# COMPACT_ATOMS: atom_id res chain seq x y z
N PRO A 1 22.30 12.39 23.96
CA PRO A 1 21.82 13.64 23.43
C PRO A 1 20.63 13.37 22.54
N VAL A 2 19.55 14.14 22.68
CA VAL A 2 18.43 14.10 21.75
C VAL A 2 18.89 14.95 20.56
N GLU A 3 19.20 14.32 19.43
CA GLU A 3 19.38 15.02 18.17
C GLU A 3 17.99 15.29 17.61
N THR A 4 17.47 16.49 17.87
CA THR A 4 16.32 17.02 17.12
C THR A 4 16.89 18.13 16.23
N ASP A 5 16.46 18.16 14.98
CA ASP A 5 16.80 19.27 14.06
C ASP A 5 16.08 20.59 14.43
N LYS A 6 15.45 20.65 15.60
CA LYS A 6 14.59 21.74 16.07
C LYS A 6 14.93 22.17 17.47
N ASP A 7 14.71 23.43 17.75
CA ASP A 7 14.90 24.00 19.07
C ASP A 7 13.91 23.43 20.07
N ILE A 8 14.36 23.26 21.32
CA ILE A 8 13.54 22.75 22.43
C ILE A 8 12.89 23.93 23.15
N LEU A 9 11.57 23.87 23.25
CA LEU A 9 10.78 24.88 23.98
C LEU A 9 10.81 24.67 25.49
N THR A 10 10.64 23.43 25.95
CA THR A 10 10.56 23.12 27.36
C THR A 10 10.89 21.65 27.64
N MET A 11 11.23 21.37 28.88
CA MET A 11 11.48 20.02 29.37
C MET A 11 10.88 19.81 30.75
N ALA A 12 10.54 18.56 31.04
CA ALA A 12 10.08 18.13 32.37
C ALA A 12 10.72 16.79 32.71
N LEU A 13 10.92 16.57 34.01
CA LEU A 13 11.43 15.32 34.56
C LEU A 13 10.52 14.87 35.71
N THR A 14 10.14 13.59 35.70
CA THR A 14 9.51 12.98 36.86
C THR A 14 10.57 12.82 37.93
N ARG A 15 10.20 13.01 39.18
CA ARG A 15 11.09 12.80 40.33
C ARG A 15 10.54 11.64 41.16
N ASN A 16 11.19 10.48 41.06
CA ASN A 16 10.84 9.34 41.89
C ASN A 16 11.93 9.07 42.92
N TYR A 17 11.53 8.70 44.15
CA TYR A 17 12.47 8.43 45.26
C TYR A 17 13.38 7.25 44.98
N ASP A 18 12.99 6.34 44.08
CA ASP A 18 13.72 5.11 43.73
C ASP A 18 14.74 5.30 42.62
N GLY A 19 14.97 6.53 42.14
CA GLY A 19 15.95 6.85 41.11
C GLY A 19 15.50 6.52 39.69
N TYR A 20 14.27 6.07 39.48
CA TYR A 20 13.68 5.79 38.15
C TYR A 20 12.97 7.05 37.65
N ASN A 21 13.56 7.70 36.65
CA ASN A 21 13.05 8.96 36.15
C ASN A 21 12.62 8.81 34.67
N THR A 22 11.59 9.57 34.28
CA THR A 22 11.17 9.76 32.93
C THR A 22 11.29 11.23 32.56
N GLY A 23 11.91 11.50 31.42
CA GLY A 23 12.05 12.85 30.88
C GLY A 23 11.09 13.08 29.71
N ALA A 24 10.59 14.30 29.62
CA ALA A 24 9.83 14.77 28.47
C ALA A 24 10.45 16.07 27.96
N ILE A 25 10.51 16.22 26.64
CA ILE A 25 10.87 17.46 25.97
C ILE A 25 9.80 17.82 24.95
N VAL A 26 9.62 19.11 24.71
CA VAL A 26 8.74 19.65 23.69
C VAL A 26 9.57 20.51 22.74
N ASP A 27 9.48 20.25 21.45
CA ASP A 27 10.14 21.05 20.44
C ASP A 27 9.30 22.29 20.02
N THR A 28 9.88 23.14 19.17
CA THR A 28 9.24 24.36 18.68
C THR A 28 7.98 24.12 17.83
N ASP A 29 7.73 22.89 17.40
CA ASP A 29 6.51 22.49 16.69
C ASP A 29 5.45 21.91 17.66
N GLY A 30 5.73 21.90 18.97
CA GLY A 30 4.83 21.34 19.99
C GLY A 30 4.83 19.83 20.05
N MET A 31 5.79 19.16 19.38
CA MET A 31 5.95 17.71 19.43
C MET A 31 6.55 17.30 20.77
N VAL A 32 5.99 16.28 21.38
CA VAL A 32 6.43 15.77 22.69
C VAL A 32 7.23 14.49 22.50
N TYR A 33 8.40 14.46 23.09
CA TYR A 33 9.28 13.29 23.13
C TYR A 33 9.52 12.88 24.58
N THR A 34 9.45 11.61 24.86
CA THR A 34 9.62 11.07 26.20
C THR A 34 10.60 9.91 26.20
N ALA A 35 11.37 9.77 27.26
CA ALA A 35 12.31 8.67 27.50
C ALA A 35 12.48 8.42 28.98
N GLY A 36 12.80 7.19 29.35
CA GLY A 36 13.09 6.81 30.72
C GLY A 36 12.34 5.57 31.20
N TYR A 37 11.99 5.57 32.46
CA TYR A 37 11.22 4.51 33.10
C TYR A 37 9.76 4.54 32.68
N ASN A 38 9.13 3.35 32.50
CA ASN A 38 7.79 3.24 31.88
C ASN A 38 6.93 2.12 32.50
N ALA A 39 7.16 1.71 33.69
CA ALA A 39 6.43 0.59 34.31
C ALA A 39 4.93 0.86 34.46
N GLU A 40 4.55 2.12 34.64
CA GLU A 40 3.14 2.54 34.76
C GLU A 40 2.63 3.29 33.50
N GLY A 41 3.42 3.35 32.43
CA GLY A 41 3.06 4.03 31.18
C GLY A 41 3.50 5.50 31.13
N GLU A 42 4.51 5.90 31.89
CA GLU A 42 4.96 7.29 32.01
C GLU A 42 5.48 7.87 30.71
N ILE A 43 5.92 7.03 29.78
CA ILE A 43 6.33 7.45 28.43
C ILE A 43 5.14 7.89 27.58
N GLY A 44 3.96 7.28 27.77
CA GLY A 44 2.76 7.64 27.02
C GLY A 44 2.71 7.10 25.58
N ASP A 45 3.53 6.12 25.25
CA ASP A 45 3.60 5.47 23.92
C ASP A 45 2.64 4.28 23.75
N GLY A 46 1.87 3.97 24.81
CA GLY A 46 0.95 2.84 24.87
C GLY A 46 1.61 1.52 25.31
N THR A 47 2.87 1.55 25.74
CA THR A 47 3.61 0.39 26.26
C THR A 47 3.94 0.59 27.75
N LYS A 48 4.52 -0.44 28.37
CA LYS A 48 5.14 -0.38 29.69
C LYS A 48 6.64 -0.68 29.62
N GLN A 49 7.26 -0.46 28.48
CA GLN A 49 8.68 -0.73 28.28
C GLN A 49 9.52 0.54 28.47
N ASN A 50 10.60 0.44 29.24
CA ASN A 50 11.56 1.51 29.41
C ASN A 50 12.28 1.81 28.09
N THR A 51 12.56 3.07 27.81
CA THR A 51 13.38 3.46 26.65
C THR A 51 14.44 4.49 27.04
N THR A 52 15.63 4.29 26.52
CA THR A 52 16.74 5.27 26.62
C THR A 52 16.76 6.22 25.43
N THR A 53 15.97 5.91 24.38
CA THR A 53 15.84 6.76 23.20
C THR A 53 14.55 7.56 23.28
N PRO A 54 14.58 8.88 23.10
CA PRO A 54 13.38 9.69 23.10
C PRO A 54 12.39 9.22 22.04
N THR A 55 11.20 8.89 22.50
CA THR A 55 10.09 8.44 21.65
C THR A 55 9.10 9.58 21.49
N CYS A 56 8.79 9.95 20.24
CA CYS A 56 7.75 10.94 19.96
C CYS A 56 6.36 10.34 20.23
N ILE A 57 5.65 10.93 21.20
CA ILE A 57 4.28 10.53 21.56
C ILE A 57 3.20 11.36 20.87
N SER A 58 3.58 12.48 20.26
CA SER A 58 2.70 13.32 19.44
C SER A 58 2.49 12.68 18.05
N LYS A 59 1.84 11.53 18.00
CA LYS A 59 1.59 10.81 16.73
C LYS A 59 0.47 11.50 15.96
N VAL A 60 0.83 12.43 15.11
CA VAL A 60 -0.09 12.97 14.11
C VAL A 60 -0.08 12.06 12.89
N LYS A 61 -1.25 11.55 12.52
CA LYS A 61 -1.43 10.83 11.25
C LYS A 61 -1.91 11.81 10.19
N LEU A 62 -1.22 11.84 9.06
CA LEU A 62 -1.66 12.52 7.85
C LEU A 62 -2.32 11.50 6.92
N GLN A 63 -3.55 11.76 6.54
CA GLN A 63 -4.27 10.99 5.52
C GLN A 63 -4.38 11.84 4.25
N ALA A 64 -3.90 11.33 3.14
CA ALA A 64 -4.07 11.92 1.82
C ALA A 64 -5.20 11.18 1.07
N THR A 65 -6.07 11.93 0.43
CA THR A 65 -7.21 11.39 -0.31
C THR A 65 -7.27 12.05 -1.70
N PRO A 66 -7.37 11.28 -2.78
CA PRO A 66 -7.36 9.82 -2.83
C PRO A 66 -5.96 9.25 -2.50
N SER A 67 -5.89 8.02 -2.02
CA SER A 67 -4.61 7.33 -1.77
C SER A 67 -3.98 6.76 -3.04
N VAL A 68 -4.79 6.58 -4.09
CA VAL A 68 -4.35 6.16 -5.42
C VAL A 68 -5.03 7.01 -6.50
N ILE A 69 -4.26 7.40 -7.49
CA ILE A 69 -4.74 8.08 -8.71
C ILE A 69 -4.36 7.22 -9.90
N ASN A 70 -5.32 6.95 -10.76
CA ASN A 70 -5.11 6.21 -11.99
C ASN A 70 -5.46 7.11 -13.19
N TYR A 71 -4.49 7.40 -14.02
CA TYR A 71 -4.66 8.11 -15.28
C TYR A 71 -4.52 7.17 -16.46
N GLN A 72 -5.30 7.40 -17.51
CA GLN A 72 -5.30 6.55 -18.71
C GLN A 72 -4.14 6.89 -19.65
N LYS A 73 -3.70 8.14 -19.65
CA LYS A 73 -2.63 8.61 -20.55
C LYS A 73 -1.93 9.86 -20.00
N ALA A 74 -0.76 10.15 -20.57
CA ALA A 74 -0.11 11.43 -20.34
C ALA A 74 -1.02 12.59 -20.84
N GLY A 75 -1.04 13.67 -20.08
CA GLY A 75 -1.92 14.82 -20.28
C GLY A 75 -3.23 14.76 -19.49
N ASP A 76 -3.62 13.61 -18.92
CA ASP A 76 -4.74 13.53 -18.01
C ASP A 76 -4.44 14.33 -16.74
N THR A 77 -5.40 15.09 -16.27
CA THR A 77 -5.26 15.97 -15.10
C THR A 77 -6.57 16.08 -14.33
N GLY A 78 -6.55 16.73 -13.17
CA GLY A 78 -7.74 17.12 -12.40
C GLY A 78 -8.00 16.32 -11.13
N SER A 79 -7.24 15.26 -10.88
CA SER A 79 -7.31 14.59 -9.57
C SER A 79 -6.66 15.48 -8.52
N LYS A 80 -7.46 15.97 -7.58
CA LYS A 80 -7.00 16.80 -6.47
C LYS A 80 -6.75 15.94 -5.24
N ILE A 81 -5.55 16.05 -4.68
CA ILE A 81 -5.22 15.44 -3.39
C ILE A 81 -5.66 16.41 -2.29
N THR A 82 -6.47 15.91 -1.38
CA THR A 82 -6.78 16.58 -0.12
C THR A 82 -6.06 15.86 1.01
N CYS A 83 -5.65 16.58 2.04
CA CYS A 83 -5.04 16.00 3.21
C CYS A 83 -5.85 16.31 4.47
N LYS A 84 -5.93 15.34 5.36
CA LYS A 84 -6.56 15.47 6.68
C LYS A 84 -5.58 14.99 7.73
N THR A 85 -5.30 15.83 8.70
CA THR A 85 -4.56 15.42 9.90
C THR A 85 -5.54 14.88 10.93
N THR A 86 -5.23 13.73 11.49
CA THR A 86 -5.88 13.22 12.69
C THR A 86 -4.98 13.53 13.88
N ALA A 87 -5.52 14.25 14.85
CA ALA A 87 -4.77 14.74 15.99
C ALA A 87 -4.17 13.58 16.81
N GLY A 88 -2.85 13.61 16.99
CA GLY A 88 -2.18 13.09 18.16
C GLY A 88 -2.12 14.16 19.24
N PHE A 89 -1.55 13.84 20.39
CA PHE A 89 -1.30 14.78 21.46
C PHE A 89 -0.26 15.82 21.01
N ASN A 90 -0.63 17.11 21.01
CA ASN A 90 0.29 18.22 20.72
C ASN A 90 0.01 19.36 21.72
N LEU A 91 1.05 19.89 22.33
CA LEU A 91 0.92 20.90 23.39
C LEU A 91 0.64 22.32 22.88
N LEU A 92 0.95 22.62 21.63
CA LEU A 92 0.76 23.97 21.09
C LEU A 92 -0.57 24.15 20.36
N TYR A 93 -1.20 23.08 19.86
CA TYR A 93 -2.34 23.16 18.98
C TYR A 93 -3.45 22.20 19.40
N ASP A 94 -4.54 22.73 19.91
CA ASP A 94 -5.77 21.97 20.22
C ASP A 94 -6.52 21.53 18.97
N LYS A 95 -6.33 22.25 17.86
CA LYS A 95 -6.84 21.93 16.54
C LYS A 95 -5.72 22.13 15.53
N LEU A 96 -5.21 21.04 15.03
CA LEU A 96 -4.37 21.09 13.83
C LEU A 96 -5.26 21.53 12.67
N GLU A 97 -5.28 22.83 12.40
CA GLU A 97 -5.93 23.34 11.20
C GLU A 97 -5.32 22.65 9.97
N GLN A 98 -6.16 22.40 8.96
CA GLN A 98 -5.77 21.79 7.68
C GLN A 98 -4.79 22.67 6.88
N THR A 99 -3.92 23.41 7.54
CA THR A 99 -3.08 24.42 6.94
C THR A 99 -1.84 23.80 6.34
N SER A 100 -1.73 23.98 5.04
CA SER A 100 -0.57 23.79 4.17
C SER A 100 0.10 22.41 4.17
N CYS A 101 -0.53 21.46 3.49
CA CYS A 101 0.22 20.33 2.96
C CYS A 101 1.06 20.80 1.77
N LYS A 102 2.34 20.39 1.74
CA LYS A 102 3.18 20.46 0.55
C LYS A 102 3.12 19.14 -0.20
N PHE A 103 3.16 19.25 -1.51
CA PHE A 103 3.10 18.11 -2.41
C PHE A 103 4.37 18.09 -3.27
N THR A 104 4.97 16.92 -3.43
CA THR A 104 6.10 16.71 -4.33
C THR A 104 6.00 15.38 -5.03
N SER A 105 6.28 15.35 -6.32
CA SER A 105 6.35 14.10 -7.06
C SER A 105 7.70 13.43 -6.86
N SER A 106 7.70 12.11 -6.70
CA SER A 106 8.94 11.32 -6.69
C SER A 106 9.51 11.08 -8.08
N ASN A 107 8.70 11.28 -9.14
CA ASN A 107 9.14 11.23 -10.53
C ASN A 107 8.23 12.09 -11.42
N GLU A 108 8.69 13.29 -11.74
CA GLU A 108 7.94 14.27 -12.54
C GLU A 108 7.81 13.88 -14.02
N ASN A 109 8.63 12.94 -14.50
CA ASN A 109 8.45 12.37 -15.85
C ASN A 109 7.21 11.48 -15.95
N VAL A 110 6.61 11.09 -14.82
CA VAL A 110 5.38 10.27 -14.78
C VAL A 110 4.18 11.13 -14.40
N ALA A 111 4.29 11.93 -13.34
CA ALA A 111 3.25 12.87 -12.94
C ALA A 111 3.84 14.04 -12.18
N THR A 112 3.31 15.23 -12.40
CA THR A 112 3.54 16.43 -11.59
C THR A 112 2.39 16.70 -10.65
N VAL A 113 2.62 17.56 -9.67
CA VAL A 113 1.58 18.02 -8.75
C VAL A 113 1.73 19.51 -8.50
N SER A 114 0.61 20.25 -8.50
CA SER A 114 0.59 21.67 -8.18
C SER A 114 0.64 21.90 -6.65
N GLU A 115 0.88 23.15 -6.26
CA GLU A 115 0.81 23.58 -4.85
C GLU A 115 -0.57 23.33 -4.24
N ASP A 116 -1.64 23.39 -5.04
CA ASP A 116 -3.02 23.07 -4.63
C ASP A 116 -3.33 21.57 -4.57
N GLY A 117 -2.35 20.69 -4.85
CA GLY A 117 -2.51 19.24 -4.85
C GLY A 117 -3.17 18.67 -6.11
N ILE A 118 -3.24 19.43 -7.21
CA ILE A 118 -3.76 18.91 -8.49
C ILE A 118 -2.65 18.13 -9.19
N VAL A 119 -2.93 16.86 -9.47
CA VAL A 119 -2.00 15.95 -10.14
C VAL A 119 -2.25 15.95 -11.64
N THR A 120 -1.15 15.99 -12.41
CA THR A 120 -1.16 15.92 -13.88
C THR A 120 -0.21 14.80 -14.33
N ALA A 121 -0.71 13.90 -15.14
CA ALA A 121 0.09 12.86 -15.77
C ALA A 121 0.99 13.46 -16.87
N THR A 122 2.30 13.24 -16.80
CA THR A 122 3.28 13.72 -17.76
C THR A 122 3.82 12.63 -18.68
N GLY A 123 3.85 11.40 -18.17
CA GLY A 123 4.31 10.23 -18.92
C GLY A 123 3.79 8.95 -18.30
N THR A 124 3.97 7.84 -19.01
CA THR A 124 3.53 6.52 -18.51
C THR A 124 4.43 6.05 -17.37
N GLY A 125 3.83 5.42 -16.36
CA GLY A 125 4.59 4.90 -15.25
C GLY A 125 3.84 4.87 -13.93
N LYS A 126 4.63 4.56 -12.91
CA LYS A 126 4.21 4.66 -11.51
C LYS A 126 5.09 5.68 -10.82
N THR A 127 4.46 6.52 -10.01
CA THR A 127 5.16 7.48 -9.14
C THR A 127 4.39 7.65 -7.85
N TYR A 128 4.97 8.34 -6.88
CA TYR A 128 4.29 8.71 -5.65
C TYR A 128 4.30 10.22 -5.50
N ILE A 129 3.16 10.79 -5.15
CA ILE A 129 3.10 12.15 -4.66
C ILE A 129 3.29 12.10 -3.14
N LYS A 130 4.39 12.64 -2.68
CA LYS A 130 4.67 12.80 -1.26
C LYS A 130 3.87 13.99 -0.76
N VAL A 131 3.16 13.79 0.33
CA VAL A 131 2.37 14.81 1.02
C VAL A 131 3.00 15.04 2.37
N TYR A 132 3.31 16.28 2.67
CA TYR A 132 3.98 16.67 3.90
C TYR A 132 3.23 17.81 4.56
N ASN A 133 2.84 17.66 5.82
CA ASN A 133 2.27 18.74 6.60
C ASN A 133 3.38 19.46 7.37
N GLN A 134 3.63 20.73 7.06
CA GLN A 134 4.72 21.51 7.63
C GLN A 134 4.55 21.78 9.13
N GLY A 135 3.30 21.92 9.62
CA GLY A 135 3.04 22.23 11.03
C GLY A 135 3.23 21.02 11.96
N THR A 136 3.06 19.81 11.43
CA THR A 136 3.07 18.57 12.27
C THR A 136 4.21 17.63 11.93
N GLY A 137 4.94 17.88 10.84
CA GLY A 137 5.94 16.95 10.34
C GLY A 137 5.37 15.63 9.78
N ALA A 138 4.05 15.47 9.75
CA ALA A 138 3.43 14.23 9.31
C ALA A 138 3.50 14.05 7.79
N HIS A 139 3.70 12.81 7.36
CA HIS A 139 3.86 12.44 5.96
C HIS A 139 2.76 11.48 5.52
N ALA A 140 2.38 11.58 4.24
CA ALA A 140 1.57 10.60 3.53
C ALA A 140 2.08 10.46 2.09
N ALA A 141 1.66 9.43 1.40
CA ALA A 141 1.98 9.25 -0.01
C ALA A 141 0.72 8.84 -0.79
N VAL A 142 0.59 9.39 -2.00
CA VAL A 142 -0.45 9.02 -2.96
C VAL A 142 0.24 8.31 -4.12
N LYS A 143 -0.17 7.09 -4.41
CA LYS A 143 0.34 6.35 -5.56
C LYS A 143 -0.33 6.87 -6.83
N VAL A 144 0.45 7.19 -7.84
CA VAL A 144 -0.04 7.60 -9.16
C VAL A 144 0.40 6.57 -10.18
N ASN A 145 -0.57 6.00 -10.86
CA ASN A 145 -0.35 5.11 -11.99
C ASN A 145 -0.81 5.85 -13.25
N VAL A 146 0.09 6.01 -14.21
CA VAL A 146 -0.25 6.56 -15.53
C VAL A 146 -0.10 5.46 -16.54
N ASN A 147 -1.22 5.02 -17.08
CA ASN A 147 -1.27 4.04 -18.18
C ASN A 147 -0.89 4.76 -19.46
N GLY A 148 -0.33 4.03 -20.43
CA GLY A 148 -0.10 4.58 -21.76
C GLY A 148 -1.41 4.74 -22.52
N THR A 149 -1.37 5.40 -23.66
CA THR A 149 -2.51 5.50 -24.59
C THR A 149 -3.15 4.12 -24.78
N GLN A 150 -4.42 4.00 -24.44
CA GLN A 150 -5.25 2.78 -24.50
C GLN A 150 -4.92 1.69 -23.45
N GLY A 151 -4.98 2.01 -22.16
CA GLY A 151 -4.97 0.99 -21.09
C GLY A 151 -3.70 0.14 -21.03
N LYS A 152 -2.56 0.67 -21.47
CA LYS A 152 -1.27 -0.02 -21.36
C LYS A 152 -0.83 -0.04 -19.91
N VAL A 153 -0.64 -1.24 -19.39
CA VAL A 153 0.02 -1.48 -18.10
C VAL A 153 1.51 -1.71 -18.30
N TYR A 154 2.30 -1.56 -17.24
CA TYR A 154 3.71 -1.95 -17.29
C TYR A 154 3.83 -3.46 -17.48
N PRO A 155 4.50 -3.94 -18.54
CA PRO A 155 4.77 -5.35 -18.69
C PRO A 155 5.56 -5.87 -17.50
N LYS A 156 5.19 -7.05 -17.02
CA LYS A 156 5.86 -7.71 -15.90
C LYS A 156 5.94 -9.20 -16.17
N ILE A 157 7.04 -9.82 -15.79
CA ILE A 157 7.16 -11.27 -15.73
C ILE A 157 7.43 -11.69 -14.29
N THR A 158 6.85 -12.80 -13.87
CA THR A 158 7.06 -13.41 -12.58
C THR A 158 7.23 -14.92 -12.73
N ALA A 159 7.98 -15.53 -11.85
CA ALA A 159 8.28 -16.95 -11.85
C ALA A 159 7.73 -17.60 -10.57
N GLY A 160 7.04 -18.73 -10.74
CA GLY A 160 6.76 -19.67 -9.66
C GLY A 160 7.82 -20.78 -9.61
N GLY A 161 7.51 -21.89 -8.92
CA GLY A 161 8.44 -23.01 -8.79
C GLY A 161 8.83 -23.63 -10.13
N ASN A 162 7.86 -23.92 -11.00
CA ASN A 162 8.07 -24.55 -12.31
C ASN A 162 7.18 -23.95 -13.40
N PHE A 163 6.80 -22.68 -13.28
CA PHE A 163 5.97 -21.96 -14.26
C PHE A 163 6.31 -20.47 -14.26
N PHE A 164 5.83 -19.79 -15.27
CA PHE A 164 5.94 -18.34 -15.42
C PHE A 164 4.57 -17.72 -15.68
N ALA A 165 4.42 -16.49 -15.26
CA ALA A 165 3.31 -15.65 -15.65
C ALA A 165 3.82 -14.29 -16.14
N ALA A 166 3.22 -13.78 -17.20
CA ALA A 166 3.56 -12.50 -17.80
C ALA A 166 2.32 -11.63 -17.97
N LEU A 167 2.45 -10.39 -17.55
CA LEU A 167 1.49 -9.32 -17.79
C LEU A 167 1.96 -8.51 -18.99
N LYS A 168 1.15 -8.46 -20.02
CA LYS A 168 1.42 -7.65 -21.22
C LYS A 168 0.96 -6.20 -21.03
N ALA A 169 1.53 -5.30 -21.82
CA ALA A 169 1.18 -3.87 -21.82
C ALA A 169 -0.31 -3.57 -22.08
N ASN A 170 -1.05 -4.51 -22.66
CA ASN A 170 -2.50 -4.40 -22.85
C ASN A 170 -3.34 -5.01 -21.73
N GLY A 171 -2.70 -5.40 -20.60
CA GLY A 171 -3.36 -5.99 -19.45
C GLY A 171 -3.69 -7.48 -19.57
N GLU A 172 -3.24 -8.16 -20.65
CA GLU A 172 -3.41 -9.61 -20.79
C GLU A 172 -2.42 -10.36 -19.89
N ILE A 173 -2.90 -11.44 -19.28
CA ILE A 173 -2.07 -12.39 -18.54
C ILE A 173 -1.81 -13.61 -19.43
N TRP A 174 -0.52 -13.97 -19.55
CA TRP A 174 -0.03 -15.13 -20.27
C TRP A 174 0.78 -15.99 -19.33
N THR A 175 0.56 -17.32 -19.36
CA THR A 175 1.20 -18.27 -18.44
C THR A 175 1.73 -19.48 -19.22
N TRP A 176 2.81 -20.09 -18.71
CA TRP A 176 3.38 -21.32 -19.28
C TRP A 176 4.22 -22.08 -18.26
N GLY A 177 4.48 -23.34 -18.53
CA GLY A 177 5.18 -24.26 -17.65
C GLY A 177 4.23 -25.28 -17.00
N TYR A 178 4.57 -25.74 -15.83
CA TYR A 178 3.84 -26.75 -15.05
C TYR A 178 2.47 -26.24 -14.64
N ASN A 179 1.43 -27.13 -14.75
CA ASN A 179 0.04 -26.77 -14.43
C ASN A 179 -0.70 -27.83 -13.60
N GLY A 180 -0.02 -28.74 -12.94
CA GLY A 180 -0.65 -29.84 -12.20
C GLY A 180 -1.63 -29.43 -11.09
N TYR A 181 -1.51 -28.19 -10.58
CA TYR A 181 -2.39 -27.61 -9.59
C TYR A 181 -3.38 -26.58 -10.17
N GLY A 182 -3.29 -26.27 -11.47
CA GLY A 182 -4.10 -25.23 -12.12
C GLY A 182 -3.51 -23.82 -12.01
N GLN A 183 -2.23 -23.70 -11.66
CA GLN A 183 -1.56 -22.40 -11.43
C GLN A 183 -1.45 -21.52 -12.67
N LEU A 184 -1.66 -22.06 -13.85
CA LEU A 184 -1.68 -21.28 -15.08
C LEU A 184 -3.03 -20.56 -15.32
N GLY A 185 -4.11 -20.94 -14.59
CA GLY A 185 -5.43 -20.31 -14.77
C GLY A 185 -6.03 -20.50 -16.16
N THR A 186 -5.74 -21.63 -16.83
CA THR A 186 -6.13 -21.94 -18.21
C THR A 186 -7.32 -22.85 -18.31
N THR A 187 -8.12 -23.02 -17.24
CA THR A 187 -9.30 -23.88 -17.12
C THR A 187 -9.02 -25.39 -17.17
N ASP A 188 -7.80 -25.78 -17.38
CA ASP A 188 -7.32 -27.17 -17.35
C ASP A 188 -6.10 -27.31 -16.41
N LYS A 189 -5.58 -28.53 -16.27
CA LYS A 189 -4.38 -28.83 -15.49
C LYS A 189 -3.22 -29.33 -16.35
N THR A 190 -3.28 -29.08 -17.65
CA THR A 190 -2.24 -29.47 -18.60
C THR A 190 -1.14 -28.44 -18.65
N SER A 191 0.11 -28.87 -18.48
CA SER A 191 1.29 -28.00 -18.61
C SER A 191 1.36 -27.38 -20.01
N LYS A 192 1.77 -26.12 -20.10
CA LYS A 192 1.85 -25.38 -21.36
C LYS A 192 3.33 -25.21 -21.76
N LEU A 193 3.68 -25.74 -22.91
CA LEU A 193 5.04 -25.65 -23.46
C LEU A 193 5.34 -24.29 -24.12
N LYS A 194 4.31 -23.46 -24.29
CA LYS A 194 4.41 -22.11 -24.86
C LYS A 194 3.53 -21.14 -24.06
N PRO A 195 3.87 -19.84 -24.03
CA PRO A 195 3.03 -18.84 -23.44
C PRO A 195 1.57 -18.96 -23.96
N THR A 196 0.66 -19.14 -23.03
CA THR A 196 -0.78 -19.32 -23.30
C THR A 196 -1.55 -18.22 -22.59
N LYS A 197 -2.47 -17.59 -23.30
CA LYS A 197 -3.34 -16.55 -22.73
C LYS A 197 -4.32 -17.17 -21.75
N THR A 198 -4.51 -16.52 -20.59
CA THR A 198 -5.50 -16.92 -19.59
C THR A 198 -6.83 -16.23 -19.82
N ASN A 199 -7.91 -16.79 -19.27
CA ASN A 199 -9.28 -16.26 -19.36
C ASN A 199 -9.65 -15.46 -18.08
N ILE A 200 -8.79 -14.61 -17.59
CA ILE A 200 -9.07 -13.79 -16.40
C ILE A 200 -10.07 -12.65 -16.67
N TYR A 201 -10.47 -12.48 -17.91
CA TYR A 201 -11.43 -11.45 -18.33
C TYR A 201 -12.86 -11.95 -18.15
N ASP A 202 -13.66 -11.16 -17.44
CA ASP A 202 -15.11 -11.31 -17.51
C ASP A 202 -15.58 -10.87 -18.92
N SER A 203 -15.96 -11.83 -19.74
CA SER A 203 -16.45 -11.59 -21.11
C SER A 203 -17.84 -10.96 -21.13
N SER A 204 -18.49 -10.77 -19.98
CA SER A 204 -19.87 -10.26 -19.87
C SER A 204 -19.96 -8.75 -19.79
N ASP A 205 -18.87 -8.02 -19.47
CA ASP A 205 -18.87 -6.56 -19.38
C ASP A 205 -18.24 -5.91 -20.62
N ASN A 206 -19.09 -5.56 -21.58
CA ASN A 206 -18.72 -4.87 -22.81
C ASN A 206 -18.46 -3.37 -22.62
N THR A 207 -18.58 -2.82 -21.41
CA THR A 207 -18.60 -1.36 -21.18
C THR A 207 -17.39 -0.82 -20.41
N GLN A 208 -16.73 -1.64 -19.58
CA GLN A 208 -15.46 -1.27 -18.94
C GLN A 208 -14.52 -2.47 -18.96
N LYS A 209 -13.48 -2.43 -19.76
CA LYS A 209 -12.42 -3.44 -19.76
C LYS A 209 -11.67 -3.41 -18.45
N ILE A 210 -12.12 -4.17 -17.46
CA ILE A 210 -11.36 -4.47 -16.26
C ILE A 210 -10.20 -5.36 -16.69
N TYR A 211 -8.99 -4.85 -16.65
CA TYR A 211 -7.76 -5.53 -17.10
C TYR A 211 -6.80 -5.74 -15.95
N ALA A 212 -5.87 -6.67 -16.09
CA ALA A 212 -4.82 -6.88 -15.09
C ALA A 212 -3.84 -5.70 -15.10
N ILE A 213 -3.44 -5.26 -13.91
CA ILE A 213 -2.46 -4.18 -13.70
C ILE A 213 -1.21 -4.66 -12.95
N ASP A 214 -1.30 -5.83 -12.32
CA ASP A 214 -0.16 -6.48 -11.68
C ASP A 214 -0.33 -7.99 -11.64
N VAL A 215 0.78 -8.73 -11.56
CA VAL A 215 0.83 -10.18 -11.43
C VAL A 215 1.95 -10.59 -10.48
N ALA A 216 1.69 -11.57 -9.62
CA ALA A 216 2.67 -12.19 -8.73
C ALA A 216 2.52 -13.71 -8.76
N SER A 217 3.62 -14.44 -8.51
CA SER A 217 3.62 -15.89 -8.46
C SER A 217 4.22 -16.37 -7.15
N GLY A 218 3.50 -17.25 -6.47
CA GLY A 218 4.07 -18.12 -5.44
C GLY A 218 4.61 -19.41 -6.05
N ASN A 219 4.92 -20.39 -5.22
CA ASN A 219 5.53 -21.63 -5.72
C ASN A 219 4.61 -22.37 -6.71
N ASN A 220 3.31 -22.48 -6.39
CA ASN A 220 2.32 -23.22 -7.17
C ASN A 220 1.00 -22.45 -7.32
N HIS A 221 1.00 -21.13 -7.24
CA HIS A 221 -0.19 -20.29 -7.46
C HIS A 221 0.18 -18.97 -8.13
N THR A 222 -0.77 -18.42 -8.86
CA THR A 222 -0.68 -17.13 -9.55
C THR A 222 -1.69 -16.17 -8.95
N VAL A 223 -1.28 -14.94 -8.71
CA VAL A 223 -2.12 -13.86 -8.19
C VAL A 223 -2.13 -12.72 -9.17
N VAL A 224 -3.29 -12.14 -9.42
CA VAL A 224 -3.48 -11.03 -10.35
C VAL A 224 -4.26 -9.92 -9.67
N LEU A 225 -3.77 -8.70 -9.79
CA LEU A 225 -4.47 -7.48 -9.42
C LEU A 225 -5.11 -6.88 -10.66
N LYS A 226 -6.41 -6.61 -10.60
CA LYS A 226 -7.16 -5.93 -11.67
C LYS A 226 -7.23 -4.42 -11.44
N SER A 227 -7.55 -3.69 -12.50
CA SER A 227 -7.62 -2.23 -12.52
C SER A 227 -8.72 -1.64 -11.63
N ASP A 228 -9.70 -2.45 -11.23
CA ASP A 228 -10.76 -2.10 -10.27
C ASP A 228 -10.34 -2.30 -8.79
N GLY A 229 -9.08 -2.69 -8.54
CA GLY A 229 -8.57 -2.95 -7.20
C GLY A 229 -8.94 -4.33 -6.63
N THR A 230 -9.54 -5.23 -7.44
CA THR A 230 -9.84 -6.59 -7.02
C THR A 230 -8.66 -7.53 -7.24
N VAL A 231 -8.53 -8.56 -6.41
CA VAL A 231 -7.47 -9.58 -6.46
C VAL A 231 -8.04 -10.94 -6.83
N TRP A 232 -7.36 -11.63 -7.72
CA TRP A 232 -7.76 -12.93 -8.24
C TRP A 232 -6.57 -13.90 -8.16
N ALA A 233 -6.84 -15.17 -7.89
CA ALA A 233 -5.78 -16.18 -7.75
C ALA A 233 -6.19 -17.51 -8.37
N SER A 234 -5.20 -18.29 -8.85
CA SER A 234 -5.38 -19.65 -9.36
C SER A 234 -4.23 -20.56 -8.95
N GLY A 235 -4.46 -21.86 -8.87
CA GLY A 235 -3.44 -22.85 -8.56
C GLY A 235 -3.68 -23.62 -7.28
N TYR A 236 -2.59 -23.97 -6.61
CA TYR A 236 -2.59 -24.71 -5.36
C TYR A 236 -3.18 -23.88 -4.22
N ASN A 237 -3.99 -24.53 -3.39
CA ASN A 237 -4.71 -23.87 -2.30
C ASN A 237 -4.71 -24.66 -0.98
N GLY A 238 -3.83 -25.65 -0.84
CA GLY A 238 -3.82 -26.53 0.34
C GLY A 238 -3.59 -25.80 1.68
N TYR A 239 -3.06 -24.56 1.64
CA TYR A 239 -2.85 -23.70 2.81
C TYR A 239 -3.75 -22.44 2.77
N GLY A 240 -4.71 -22.34 1.82
CA GLY A 240 -5.57 -21.19 1.68
C GLY A 240 -5.00 -20.03 0.85
N GLN A 241 -3.87 -20.22 0.16
CA GLN A 241 -3.15 -19.15 -0.56
C GLN A 241 -3.92 -18.49 -1.72
N LEU A 242 -5.05 -19.05 -2.14
CA LEU A 242 -5.95 -18.39 -3.09
C LEU A 242 -6.89 -17.37 -2.42
N GLY A 243 -6.99 -17.38 -1.07
CA GLY A 243 -7.79 -16.40 -0.33
C GLY A 243 -9.30 -16.43 -0.62
N ASN A 244 -9.82 -17.49 -1.22
CA ASN A 244 -11.24 -17.60 -1.60
C ASN A 244 -12.13 -18.23 -0.51
N GLY A 245 -11.60 -18.41 0.71
CA GLY A 245 -12.29 -19.01 1.85
C GLY A 245 -12.38 -20.54 1.80
N THR A 246 -11.59 -21.18 0.93
CA THR A 246 -11.48 -22.65 0.82
C THR A 246 -10.00 -23.07 0.83
N THR A 247 -9.75 -24.38 0.87
CA THR A 247 -8.43 -24.98 0.66
C THR A 247 -8.38 -25.86 -0.60
N THR A 248 -9.34 -25.69 -1.49
CA THR A 248 -9.43 -26.45 -2.74
C THR A 248 -8.68 -25.73 -3.84
N ASN A 249 -7.83 -26.46 -4.58
CA ASN A 249 -7.11 -25.93 -5.75
C ASN A 249 -8.08 -25.45 -6.83
N SER A 250 -7.68 -24.40 -7.57
CA SER A 250 -8.48 -23.91 -8.69
C SER A 250 -7.62 -23.80 -9.95
N ASN A 251 -8.13 -24.33 -11.07
CA ASN A 251 -7.57 -24.17 -12.41
C ASN A 251 -8.13 -22.96 -13.17
N GLU A 252 -8.99 -22.19 -12.50
CA GLU A 252 -9.51 -20.90 -12.94
C GLU A 252 -9.14 -19.83 -11.91
N PHE A 253 -9.09 -18.57 -12.35
CA PHE A 253 -8.92 -17.48 -11.42
C PHE A 253 -10.17 -17.28 -10.57
N VAL A 254 -10.02 -17.40 -9.25
CA VAL A 254 -11.07 -17.14 -8.24
C VAL A 254 -10.78 -15.81 -7.54
N GLN A 255 -11.84 -15.08 -7.22
CA GLN A 255 -11.70 -13.80 -6.54
C GLN A 255 -11.39 -13.99 -5.06
N VAL A 256 -10.43 -13.20 -4.54
CA VAL A 256 -10.03 -13.19 -3.13
C VAL A 256 -11.13 -12.55 -2.29
N LYS A 257 -11.48 -13.19 -1.18
CA LYS A 257 -12.47 -12.68 -0.22
C LYS A 257 -11.85 -11.68 0.75
N ASP A 258 -12.69 -10.83 1.30
CA ASP A 258 -12.32 -9.95 2.42
C ASP A 258 -12.15 -10.76 3.73
N SER A 259 -11.67 -10.08 4.78
CA SER A 259 -11.45 -10.70 6.10
C SER A 259 -12.73 -11.18 6.79
N THR A 260 -13.91 -10.77 6.33
CA THR A 260 -15.20 -11.24 6.83
C THR A 260 -15.66 -12.54 6.17
N GLY A 261 -15.06 -12.89 5.02
CA GLY A 261 -15.44 -14.01 4.18
C GLY A 261 -16.80 -13.85 3.48
N LYS A 262 -17.47 -12.71 3.65
CA LYS A 262 -18.79 -12.42 3.07
C LYS A 262 -18.72 -11.57 1.81
N GLY A 263 -17.68 -10.74 1.70
CA GLY A 263 -17.40 -9.88 0.55
C GLY A 263 -16.12 -10.29 -0.16
N TYR A 264 -15.68 -9.41 -1.05
CA TYR A 264 -14.43 -9.54 -1.79
C TYR A 264 -13.44 -8.45 -1.42
N LEU A 265 -12.16 -8.78 -1.49
CA LEU A 265 -11.08 -7.84 -1.22
C LEU A 265 -11.02 -6.79 -2.35
N THR A 266 -11.12 -5.52 -1.96
CA THR A 266 -11.13 -4.36 -2.88
C THR A 266 -10.12 -3.31 -2.46
N ASP A 267 -9.95 -2.28 -3.29
CA ASP A 267 -9.05 -1.15 -3.06
C ASP A 267 -7.59 -1.55 -2.93
N ILE A 268 -7.21 -2.67 -3.50
CA ILE A 268 -5.83 -3.15 -3.50
C ILE A 268 -5.02 -2.39 -4.55
N ILE A 269 -3.80 -2.01 -4.17
CA ILE A 269 -2.88 -1.22 -4.99
C ILE A 269 -1.60 -1.96 -5.34
N GLU A 270 -1.28 -3.03 -4.60
CA GLU A 270 -0.08 -3.83 -4.83
C GLU A 270 -0.29 -5.25 -4.32
N ILE A 271 0.30 -6.21 -5.00
CA ILE A 271 0.30 -7.62 -4.62
C ILE A 271 1.70 -8.20 -4.63
N ALA A 272 1.95 -9.15 -3.74
CA ALA A 272 3.13 -9.99 -3.74
C ALA A 272 2.75 -11.43 -3.41
N ALA A 273 3.51 -12.38 -3.91
CA ALA A 273 3.37 -13.78 -3.55
C ALA A 273 4.75 -14.42 -3.43
N ASN A 274 4.88 -15.36 -2.53
CA ASN A 274 6.10 -16.15 -2.36
C ASN A 274 5.74 -17.49 -1.72
N ASN A 275 6.37 -18.57 -2.16
CA ASN A 275 6.13 -19.92 -1.66
C ASN A 275 4.62 -20.24 -1.58
N CYS A 276 4.05 -20.35 -0.39
CA CYS A 276 2.63 -20.65 -0.14
C CYS A 276 1.87 -19.45 0.46
N MET A 277 2.38 -18.24 0.33
CA MET A 277 1.78 -17.03 0.91
C MET A 277 1.47 -16.00 -0.16
N THR A 278 0.40 -15.27 0.05
CA THR A 278 -0.02 -14.12 -0.74
C THR A 278 -0.14 -12.88 0.15
N TYR A 279 0.23 -11.74 -0.39
CA TYR A 279 0.15 -10.45 0.28
C TYR A 279 -0.55 -9.45 -0.63
N ALA A 280 -1.34 -8.57 -0.02
CA ALA A 280 -1.99 -7.46 -0.71
C ALA A 280 -1.88 -6.19 0.14
N LEU A 281 -1.46 -5.10 -0.49
CA LEU A 281 -1.44 -3.76 0.11
C LEU A 281 -2.69 -3.02 -0.33
N LYS A 282 -3.50 -2.60 0.62
CA LYS A 282 -4.66 -1.76 0.39
C LYS A 282 -4.27 -0.28 0.31
N SER A 283 -5.09 0.51 -0.36
CA SER A 283 -4.88 1.94 -0.58
C SER A 283 -4.80 2.77 0.71
N ASP A 284 -5.36 2.29 1.82
CA ASP A 284 -5.29 2.91 3.14
C ASP A 284 -4.01 2.55 3.93
N GLY A 285 -3.10 1.76 3.33
CA GLY A 285 -1.87 1.27 3.95
C GLY A 285 -2.00 -0.05 4.69
N THR A 286 -3.21 -0.64 4.78
CA THR A 286 -3.42 -1.94 5.39
C THR A 286 -2.80 -3.04 4.55
N VAL A 287 -2.05 -3.96 5.17
CA VAL A 287 -1.51 -5.15 4.52
C VAL A 287 -2.33 -6.37 4.93
N TYR A 288 -2.78 -7.11 3.93
CA TYR A 288 -3.43 -8.41 4.08
C TYR A 288 -2.45 -9.51 3.72
N SER A 289 -2.55 -10.66 4.40
CA SER A 289 -1.77 -11.87 4.07
C SER A 289 -2.62 -13.12 4.31
N TRP A 290 -2.41 -14.13 3.48
CA TRP A 290 -3.08 -15.44 3.58
C TRP A 290 -2.27 -16.55 2.92
#